data_916bb2a372c2383892db18c2a7485251
#
_entry.id   916bb2a372c2383892db18c2a7485251
#
_cell.length_a   1.000
_cell.length_b   1.000
_cell.length_c   1.000
_cell.angle_alpha   90.00
_cell.angle_beta   90.00
_cell.angle_gamma   90.00
#
_symmetry.space_group_name_H-M   'P 1'
#
loop_
_entity.id
_entity.type
_entity.pdbx_description
1 polymer ?
#
loop_
_entity_poly.entity_id
_entity_poly.type
_entity_poly.pdbx_seq_one_letter_code
_entity_poly.pdbx_strand_id
1 'polypeptide(L)'
;MKFTEFPYERIDFDKLKADFLELCEGVDKAESGEELFALHQKYYKLVDDVMTESVIASIRNDIDMTDPFYEQERAFYDANMPIFRNLLVDYQMRVYHSSHRAYMEEKLGHVAFKNMELAQKAVDISLIPLMQKENELTTEYSKLLASAKIPWEGENLNLSLMTPYLTAEDREVRKKAWKAYTKFFEDNREKLDSIYDALVKNRTEQGQMMGYPDFTEIGYARMNRNCYGEREIASFRQQVKRDLVPFVQKLHERRRERLGLDKLYYYDEGVFFKEGNPAPIGTPEEILAAGQKMYDALSPETSKFMQDMMKMELFDVLGRKNKRTGGYMEMLPNYHMPFIFANFNGTAGDCDVITHECGHAFQGYITADLPIHEHNELTMETAETHSMSMEFFTEPWMDLFFGDRAKDYLSMHFEEFLMFIPYGTMVDEFQNIVYKNPKMTPKERKLLWRTLEQEYKPHLDYADNAFMEEGGFWQKQHHIYDLPYYYIDYCIAGINALQYKAWMDKDFQGAWKSYMDFSKYSASLFFTELEEKVGLMNPFKEGTIKKIVEDLEKNL
;
A
#
# COMPACT_ATOMS: atom_id res chain seq x y z
N MET A 1 -7.50 10.15 -25.67
CA MET A 1 -8.64 10.45 -24.76
C MET A 1 -8.02 10.76 -23.41
N LYS A 2 -8.45 11.83 -22.73
CA LYS A 2 -7.99 12.20 -21.39
C LYS A 2 -8.88 11.52 -20.36
N PHE A 3 -8.41 11.34 -19.10
CA PHE A 3 -9.20 10.71 -18.05
C PHE A 3 -10.57 11.39 -17.81
N THR A 4 -10.62 12.71 -17.91
CA THR A 4 -11.87 13.48 -17.78
C THR A 4 -12.90 13.17 -18.87
N GLU A 5 -12.45 12.64 -20.01
CA GLU A 5 -13.29 12.26 -21.16
C GLU A 5 -13.72 10.80 -21.13
N PHE A 6 -13.21 9.98 -20.18
CA PHE A 6 -13.59 8.58 -20.08
C PHE A 6 -15.08 8.47 -19.78
N PRO A 7 -15.85 7.72 -20.59
CA PRO A 7 -17.24 7.45 -20.27
C PRO A 7 -17.32 6.69 -18.95
N TYR A 8 -18.43 6.85 -18.27
CA TYR A 8 -18.77 6.07 -17.08
C TYR A 8 -20.20 5.55 -17.22
N GLU A 9 -20.38 4.27 -17.02
CA GLU A 9 -21.68 3.62 -16.99
C GLU A 9 -21.77 2.67 -15.78
N ARG A 10 -22.76 2.92 -14.91
CA ARG A 10 -22.97 2.05 -13.75
C ARG A 10 -23.25 0.62 -14.18
N ILE A 11 -22.53 -0.34 -13.61
CA ILE A 11 -22.72 -1.77 -13.87
C ILE A 11 -24.14 -2.23 -13.45
N ASP A 12 -24.83 -2.90 -14.35
CA ASP A 12 -26.07 -3.62 -14.06
C ASP A 12 -25.73 -4.94 -13.35
N PHE A 13 -25.79 -4.96 -12.02
CA PHE A 13 -25.46 -6.14 -11.22
C PHE A 13 -26.45 -7.31 -11.39
N ASP A 14 -27.68 -7.08 -11.81
CA ASP A 14 -28.63 -8.18 -12.07
C ASP A 14 -28.29 -8.88 -13.39
N LYS A 15 -27.93 -8.11 -14.40
CA LYS A 15 -27.37 -8.67 -15.64
C LYS A 15 -26.03 -9.37 -15.39
N LEU A 16 -25.12 -8.75 -14.63
CA LEU A 16 -23.83 -9.34 -14.29
C LEU A 16 -23.98 -10.71 -13.61
N LYS A 17 -24.91 -10.84 -12.66
CA LYS A 17 -25.22 -12.15 -12.02
C LYS A 17 -25.70 -13.18 -13.03
N ALA A 18 -26.55 -12.78 -13.98
CA ALA A 18 -27.02 -13.67 -15.03
C ALA A 18 -25.89 -14.12 -15.96
N ASP A 19 -25.00 -13.19 -16.36
CA ASP A 19 -23.83 -13.47 -17.20
C ASP A 19 -22.85 -14.43 -16.48
N PHE A 20 -22.60 -14.24 -15.18
CA PHE A 20 -21.79 -15.16 -14.36
C PHE A 20 -22.44 -16.54 -14.21
N LEU A 21 -23.77 -16.61 -14.07
CA LEU A 21 -24.47 -17.89 -14.03
C LEU A 21 -24.30 -18.65 -15.35
N GLU A 22 -24.44 -17.98 -16.49
CA GLU A 22 -24.21 -18.56 -17.81
C GLU A 22 -22.77 -19.07 -17.96
N LEU A 23 -21.77 -18.30 -17.51
CA LEU A 23 -20.38 -18.75 -17.50
C LEU A 23 -20.18 -20.00 -16.64
N CYS A 24 -20.73 -20.02 -15.43
CA CYS A 24 -20.65 -21.16 -14.52
C CYS A 24 -21.28 -22.42 -15.13
N GLU A 25 -22.47 -22.30 -15.76
CA GLU A 25 -23.08 -23.38 -16.48
C GLU A 25 -22.23 -23.85 -17.67
N GLY A 26 -21.57 -22.92 -18.36
CA GLY A 26 -20.62 -23.22 -19.42
C GLY A 26 -19.43 -24.04 -18.94
N VAL A 27 -18.85 -23.69 -17.79
CA VAL A 27 -17.76 -24.47 -17.16
C VAL A 27 -18.18 -25.90 -16.87
N ASP A 28 -19.40 -26.08 -16.31
CA ASP A 28 -19.92 -27.39 -15.95
C ASP A 28 -20.19 -28.28 -17.20
N LYS A 29 -20.40 -27.67 -18.37
CA LYS A 29 -20.74 -28.35 -19.63
C LYS A 29 -19.56 -28.47 -20.61
N ALA A 30 -18.42 -27.83 -20.32
CA ALA A 30 -17.28 -27.81 -21.22
C ALA A 30 -16.76 -29.22 -21.53
N GLU A 31 -16.63 -29.53 -22.82
CA GLU A 31 -16.20 -30.84 -23.31
C GLU A 31 -14.68 -30.93 -23.52
N SER A 32 -13.98 -29.79 -23.52
CA SER A 32 -12.52 -29.69 -23.68
C SER A 32 -11.90 -28.57 -22.87
N GLY A 33 -10.58 -28.65 -22.64
CA GLY A 33 -9.82 -27.60 -21.99
C GLY A 33 -9.78 -26.29 -22.81
N GLU A 34 -9.76 -26.41 -24.14
CA GLU A 34 -9.80 -25.28 -25.07
C GLU A 34 -11.12 -24.52 -24.97
N GLU A 35 -12.23 -25.24 -24.87
CA GLU A 35 -13.56 -24.65 -24.69
C GLU A 35 -13.64 -23.92 -23.33
N LEU A 36 -13.15 -24.57 -22.27
CA LEU A 36 -13.11 -23.98 -20.95
C LEU A 36 -12.24 -22.69 -20.94
N PHE A 37 -11.10 -22.68 -21.60
CA PHE A 37 -10.25 -21.49 -21.69
C PHE A 37 -10.91 -20.37 -22.51
N ALA A 38 -11.69 -20.71 -23.56
CA ALA A 38 -12.46 -19.72 -24.29
C ALA A 38 -13.57 -19.06 -23.44
N LEU A 39 -14.18 -19.83 -22.52
CA LEU A 39 -15.10 -19.28 -21.50
C LEU A 39 -14.35 -18.38 -20.50
N HIS A 40 -13.15 -18.76 -20.10
CA HIS A 40 -12.31 -17.98 -19.20
C HIS A 40 -11.91 -16.62 -19.80
N GLN A 41 -11.71 -16.53 -21.11
CA GLN A 41 -11.50 -15.23 -21.78
C GLN A 41 -12.75 -14.32 -21.73
N LYS A 42 -13.97 -14.89 -21.72
CA LYS A 42 -15.19 -14.11 -21.49
C LYS A 42 -15.29 -13.64 -20.03
N TYR A 43 -14.86 -14.49 -19.08
CA TYR A 43 -14.75 -14.11 -17.68
C TYR A 43 -13.83 -12.88 -17.49
N TYR A 44 -12.64 -12.87 -18.12
CA TYR A 44 -11.75 -11.70 -18.09
C TYR A 44 -12.47 -10.41 -18.48
N LYS A 45 -13.22 -10.46 -19.60
CA LYS A 45 -13.93 -9.27 -20.06
C LYS A 45 -14.96 -8.76 -19.05
N LEU A 46 -15.72 -9.64 -18.41
CA LEU A 46 -16.68 -9.22 -17.38
C LEU A 46 -15.97 -8.61 -16.16
N VAL A 47 -14.83 -9.17 -15.76
CA VAL A 47 -14.02 -8.63 -14.65
C VAL A 47 -13.48 -7.26 -15.00
N ASP A 48 -12.91 -7.09 -16.18
CA ASP A 48 -12.35 -5.81 -16.65
C ASP A 48 -13.42 -4.72 -16.72
N ASP A 49 -14.61 -5.03 -17.22
CA ASP A 49 -15.73 -4.09 -17.30
C ASP A 49 -16.14 -3.60 -15.89
N VAL A 50 -16.32 -4.54 -14.93
CA VAL A 50 -16.67 -4.19 -13.54
C VAL A 50 -15.57 -3.39 -12.86
N MET A 51 -14.32 -3.84 -12.98
CA MET A 51 -13.19 -3.17 -12.34
C MET A 51 -12.98 -1.78 -12.91
N THR A 52 -13.04 -1.62 -14.24
CA THR A 52 -12.89 -0.30 -14.87
C THR A 52 -13.92 0.70 -14.38
N GLU A 53 -15.20 0.34 -14.40
CA GLU A 53 -16.27 1.26 -13.98
C GLU A 53 -16.22 1.57 -12.49
N SER A 54 -15.93 0.58 -11.64
CA SER A 54 -15.80 0.78 -10.20
C SER A 54 -14.61 1.68 -9.86
N VAL A 55 -13.49 1.52 -10.56
CA VAL A 55 -12.28 2.34 -10.37
C VAL A 55 -12.52 3.78 -10.83
N ILE A 56 -13.14 4.00 -12.00
CA ILE A 56 -13.51 5.34 -12.47
C ILE A 56 -14.41 6.06 -11.46
N ALA A 57 -15.45 5.37 -10.94
CA ALA A 57 -16.35 5.93 -9.95
C ALA A 57 -15.60 6.28 -8.65
N SER A 58 -14.73 5.40 -8.19
CA SER A 58 -13.93 5.58 -6.97
C SER A 58 -12.97 6.77 -7.10
N ILE A 59 -12.20 6.85 -8.20
CA ILE A 59 -11.28 7.95 -8.46
C ILE A 59 -12.03 9.29 -8.49
N ARG A 60 -13.14 9.37 -9.19
CA ARG A 60 -13.93 10.61 -9.31
C ARG A 60 -14.57 11.01 -7.98
N ASN A 61 -14.98 10.06 -7.15
CA ASN A 61 -15.41 10.34 -5.78
C ASN A 61 -14.25 10.85 -4.92
N ASP A 62 -13.08 10.21 -4.99
CA ASP A 62 -11.89 10.59 -4.21
C ASP A 62 -11.35 11.98 -4.60
N ILE A 63 -11.51 12.37 -5.87
CA ILE A 63 -11.18 13.72 -6.39
C ILE A 63 -12.05 14.81 -5.74
N ASP A 64 -13.33 14.55 -5.51
CA ASP A 64 -14.25 15.40 -4.76
C ASP A 64 -15.29 14.56 -4.01
N MET A 65 -15.01 14.31 -2.72
CA MET A 65 -15.90 13.51 -1.83
C MET A 65 -17.25 14.18 -1.55
N THR A 66 -17.50 15.40 -2.04
CA THR A 66 -18.77 16.12 -1.90
C THR A 66 -19.62 16.10 -3.16
N ASP A 67 -19.12 15.48 -4.26
CA ASP A 67 -19.94 15.28 -5.46
C ASP A 67 -21.05 14.26 -5.16
N PRO A 68 -22.33 14.68 -5.17
CA PRO A 68 -23.44 13.81 -4.76
C PRO A 68 -23.69 12.65 -5.72
N PHE A 69 -23.26 12.75 -6.98
CA PHE A 69 -23.38 11.65 -7.94
C PHE A 69 -22.35 10.57 -7.62
N TYR A 70 -21.07 10.92 -7.51
CA TYR A 70 -20.02 9.95 -7.25
C TYR A 70 -20.03 9.44 -5.79
N GLU A 71 -20.56 10.18 -4.83
CA GLU A 71 -20.84 9.66 -3.49
C GLU A 71 -21.88 8.51 -3.54
N GLN A 72 -22.93 8.63 -4.37
CA GLN A 72 -23.90 7.57 -4.57
C GLN A 72 -23.32 6.37 -5.33
N GLU A 73 -22.48 6.62 -6.35
CA GLU A 73 -21.79 5.54 -7.08
C GLU A 73 -20.85 4.78 -6.15
N ARG A 74 -20.10 5.47 -5.30
CA ARG A 74 -19.25 4.84 -4.29
C ARG A 74 -20.05 3.93 -3.37
N ALA A 75 -21.14 4.44 -2.80
CA ALA A 75 -22.02 3.65 -1.92
C ALA A 75 -22.63 2.42 -2.66
N PHE A 76 -22.93 2.58 -3.95
CA PHE A 76 -23.41 1.47 -4.79
C PHE A 76 -22.35 0.38 -4.93
N TYR A 77 -21.10 0.71 -5.24
CA TYR A 77 -20.03 -0.30 -5.34
C TYR A 77 -19.66 -0.87 -3.97
N ASP A 78 -19.64 -0.09 -2.89
CA ASP A 78 -19.40 -0.59 -1.53
C ASP A 78 -20.39 -1.70 -1.13
N ALA A 79 -21.65 -1.58 -1.58
CA ALA A 79 -22.68 -2.58 -1.33
C ALA A 79 -22.59 -3.81 -2.25
N ASN A 80 -22.12 -3.65 -3.50
CA ASN A 80 -22.17 -4.70 -4.52
C ASN A 80 -20.83 -5.42 -4.75
N MET A 81 -19.68 -4.83 -4.44
CA MET A 81 -18.39 -5.51 -4.59
C MET A 81 -18.25 -6.79 -3.75
N PRO A 82 -18.81 -6.92 -2.54
CA PRO A 82 -18.83 -8.21 -1.83
C PRO A 82 -19.60 -9.29 -2.60
N ILE A 83 -20.69 -8.92 -3.28
CA ILE A 83 -21.46 -9.84 -4.15
C ILE A 83 -20.60 -10.25 -5.35
N PHE A 84 -19.95 -9.27 -6.00
CA PHE A 84 -19.05 -9.54 -7.12
C PHE A 84 -17.93 -10.50 -6.74
N ARG A 85 -17.27 -10.28 -5.60
CA ARG A 85 -16.24 -11.22 -5.10
C ARG A 85 -16.74 -12.63 -4.93
N ASN A 86 -17.97 -12.83 -4.48
CA ASN A 86 -18.57 -14.16 -4.39
C ASN A 86 -18.80 -14.79 -5.78
N LEU A 87 -19.24 -14.00 -6.77
CA LEU A 87 -19.37 -14.48 -8.16
C LEU A 87 -18.02 -14.92 -8.74
N LEU A 88 -16.95 -14.14 -8.49
CA LEU A 88 -15.59 -14.50 -8.90
C LEU A 88 -15.17 -15.85 -8.31
N VAL A 89 -15.33 -16.00 -6.99
CA VAL A 89 -14.91 -17.22 -6.29
C VAL A 89 -15.75 -18.43 -6.73
N ASP A 90 -17.07 -18.30 -6.93
CA ASP A 90 -17.90 -19.40 -7.44
C ASP A 90 -17.42 -19.86 -8.82
N TYR A 91 -17.18 -18.93 -9.74
CA TYR A 91 -16.64 -19.24 -11.06
C TYR A 91 -15.24 -19.91 -10.96
N GLN A 92 -14.32 -19.33 -10.21
CA GLN A 92 -12.96 -19.82 -10.03
C GLN A 92 -12.95 -21.24 -9.43
N MET A 93 -13.83 -21.52 -8.47
CA MET A 93 -13.93 -22.85 -7.86
C MET A 93 -14.50 -23.90 -8.82
N ARG A 94 -15.40 -23.53 -9.74
CA ARG A 94 -15.85 -24.44 -10.82
C ARG A 94 -14.70 -24.76 -11.77
N VAL A 95 -13.91 -23.77 -12.17
CA VAL A 95 -12.68 -24.01 -12.96
C VAL A 95 -11.70 -24.90 -12.19
N TYR A 96 -11.47 -24.63 -10.91
CA TYR A 96 -10.58 -25.39 -10.03
C TYR A 96 -10.98 -26.88 -9.91
N HIS A 97 -12.28 -27.19 -9.84
CA HIS A 97 -12.81 -28.53 -9.70
C HIS A 97 -13.20 -29.19 -11.04
N SER A 98 -13.04 -28.52 -12.17
CA SER A 98 -13.42 -29.04 -13.47
C SER A 98 -12.60 -30.28 -13.87
N SER A 99 -13.16 -31.11 -14.73
CA SER A 99 -12.44 -32.26 -15.36
C SER A 99 -11.23 -31.80 -16.19
N HIS A 100 -11.20 -30.53 -16.60
CA HIS A 100 -10.14 -29.90 -17.40
C HIS A 100 -9.15 -29.10 -16.58
N ARG A 101 -9.16 -29.26 -15.24
CA ARG A 101 -8.26 -28.54 -14.31
C ARG A 101 -6.80 -28.55 -14.76
N ALA A 102 -6.28 -29.74 -15.13
CA ALA A 102 -4.87 -29.87 -15.51
C ALA A 102 -4.49 -28.98 -16.71
N TYR A 103 -5.40 -28.88 -17.69
CA TYR A 103 -5.23 -28.00 -18.85
C TYR A 103 -5.25 -26.52 -18.42
N MET A 104 -6.19 -26.14 -17.57
CA MET A 104 -6.28 -24.75 -17.07
C MET A 104 -5.07 -24.38 -16.20
N GLU A 105 -4.60 -25.28 -15.35
CA GLU A 105 -3.42 -25.05 -14.52
C GLU A 105 -2.14 -24.90 -15.36
N GLU A 106 -2.02 -25.65 -16.48
CA GLU A 106 -0.94 -25.44 -17.46
C GLU A 106 -1.02 -24.06 -18.13
N LYS A 107 -2.24 -23.55 -18.40
CA LYS A 107 -2.45 -22.24 -19.05
C LYS A 107 -2.28 -21.06 -18.10
N LEU A 108 -2.92 -21.10 -16.92
CA LEU A 108 -2.99 -20.00 -15.98
C LEU A 108 -1.78 -19.99 -15.00
N GLY A 109 -1.11 -21.12 -14.82
CA GLY A 109 0.00 -21.27 -13.88
C GLY A 109 -0.43 -21.73 -12.49
N HIS A 110 0.54 -22.29 -11.75
CA HIS A 110 0.32 -22.85 -10.41
C HIS A 110 -0.01 -21.77 -9.35
N VAL A 111 0.49 -20.54 -9.56
CA VAL A 111 0.20 -19.40 -8.66
C VAL A 111 -1.28 -19.03 -8.72
N ALA A 112 -1.88 -18.96 -9.92
CA ALA A 112 -3.30 -18.70 -10.12
C ALA A 112 -4.17 -19.71 -9.35
N PHE A 113 -3.86 -21.00 -9.47
CA PHE A 113 -4.59 -22.06 -8.76
C PHE A 113 -4.42 -21.99 -7.24
N LYS A 114 -3.24 -21.57 -6.77
CA LYS A 114 -3.04 -21.34 -5.35
C LYS A 114 -3.83 -20.14 -4.84
N ASN A 115 -3.92 -19.07 -5.62
CA ASN A 115 -4.73 -17.89 -5.29
C ASN A 115 -6.23 -18.22 -5.27
N MET A 116 -6.74 -19.04 -6.21
CA MET A 116 -8.12 -19.56 -6.19
C MET A 116 -8.40 -20.33 -4.88
N GLU A 117 -7.47 -21.19 -4.44
CA GLU A 117 -7.58 -21.91 -3.17
C GLU A 117 -7.66 -20.95 -1.96
N LEU A 118 -6.85 -19.89 -1.97
CA LEU A 118 -6.86 -18.89 -0.89
C LEU A 118 -8.14 -18.04 -0.91
N ALA A 119 -8.63 -17.65 -2.08
CA ALA A 119 -9.86 -16.90 -2.22
C ALA A 119 -11.06 -17.63 -1.59
N GLN A 120 -11.15 -18.95 -1.79
CA GLN A 120 -12.18 -19.77 -1.15
C GLN A 120 -12.10 -19.75 0.40
N LYS A 121 -10.91 -19.57 0.98
CA LYS A 121 -10.73 -19.49 2.44
C LYS A 121 -11.23 -18.18 3.05
N ALA A 122 -11.39 -17.14 2.24
CA ALA A 122 -11.70 -15.79 2.70
C ALA A 122 -13.07 -15.28 2.26
N VAL A 123 -13.76 -15.99 1.38
CA VAL A 123 -15.01 -15.54 0.75
C VAL A 123 -16.06 -16.66 0.77
N ASP A 124 -17.24 -16.33 1.30
CA ASP A 124 -18.44 -17.17 1.28
C ASP A 124 -19.67 -16.26 1.25
N ILE A 125 -20.75 -16.75 0.63
CA ILE A 125 -22.01 -15.99 0.49
C ILE A 125 -22.58 -15.55 1.86
N SER A 126 -22.37 -16.37 2.90
CA SER A 126 -22.80 -16.06 4.26
C SER A 126 -22.08 -14.86 4.89
N LEU A 127 -20.89 -14.51 4.38
CA LEU A 127 -20.08 -13.39 4.86
C LEU A 127 -20.50 -12.05 4.26
N ILE A 128 -21.30 -12.02 3.19
CA ILE A 128 -21.67 -10.78 2.48
C ILE A 128 -22.18 -9.69 3.45
N PRO A 129 -23.11 -9.94 4.39
CA PRO A 129 -23.58 -8.89 5.29
C PRO A 129 -22.47 -8.33 6.21
N LEU A 130 -21.53 -9.20 6.63
CA LEU A 130 -20.39 -8.77 7.46
C LEU A 130 -19.37 -7.97 6.64
N MET A 131 -19.10 -8.37 5.40
CA MET A 131 -18.22 -7.63 4.49
C MET A 131 -18.80 -6.26 4.13
N GLN A 132 -20.10 -6.16 3.89
CA GLN A 132 -20.79 -4.88 3.68
C GLN A 132 -20.67 -3.99 4.93
N LYS A 133 -20.85 -4.58 6.12
CA LYS A 133 -20.70 -3.83 7.39
C LYS A 133 -19.25 -3.40 7.63
N GLU A 134 -18.29 -4.22 7.26
CA GLU A 134 -16.86 -3.86 7.28
C GLU A 134 -16.60 -2.63 6.40
N ASN A 135 -17.10 -2.62 5.15
CA ASN A 135 -16.98 -1.48 4.24
C ASN A 135 -17.62 -0.20 4.80
N GLU A 136 -18.80 -0.29 5.44
CA GLU A 136 -19.42 0.86 6.11
C GLU A 136 -18.54 1.44 7.21
N LEU A 137 -17.92 0.57 8.03
CA LEU A 137 -17.06 0.98 9.15
C LEU A 137 -15.77 1.63 8.68
N THR A 138 -15.15 1.09 7.63
CA THR A 138 -13.92 1.67 7.05
C THR A 138 -14.22 3.01 6.37
N THR A 139 -15.38 3.12 5.69
CA THR A 139 -15.86 4.39 5.14
C THR A 139 -16.15 5.42 6.26
N GLU A 140 -16.72 5.00 7.38
CA GLU A 140 -16.96 5.88 8.55
C GLU A 140 -15.64 6.42 9.12
N TYR A 141 -14.61 5.58 9.24
CA TYR A 141 -13.28 5.99 9.66
C TYR A 141 -12.67 7.02 8.68
N SER A 142 -12.69 6.74 7.38
CA SER A 142 -12.15 7.61 6.33
C SER A 142 -12.86 8.98 6.32
N LYS A 143 -14.20 9.01 6.45
CA LYS A 143 -14.98 10.25 6.56
C LYS A 143 -14.63 11.04 7.82
N LEU A 144 -14.38 10.36 8.94
CA LEU A 144 -13.97 11.03 10.18
C LEU A 144 -12.60 11.73 9.98
N LEU A 145 -11.62 11.07 9.42
CA LEU A 145 -10.30 11.68 9.15
C LEU A 145 -10.39 12.83 8.13
N ALA A 146 -11.15 12.64 7.06
CA ALA A 146 -11.35 13.68 6.04
C ALA A 146 -12.07 14.92 6.59
N SER A 147 -12.88 14.77 7.64
CA SER A 147 -13.59 15.86 8.30
C SER A 147 -12.72 16.73 9.22
N ALA A 148 -11.43 16.37 9.38
CA ALA A 148 -10.53 17.06 10.30
C ALA A 148 -10.45 18.56 10.03
N LYS A 149 -10.65 19.36 11.09
CA LYS A 149 -10.53 20.82 11.10
C LYS A 149 -9.64 21.20 12.28
N ILE A 150 -8.36 21.31 12.00
CA ILE A 150 -7.34 21.65 13.00
C ILE A 150 -7.14 23.15 12.99
N PRO A 151 -7.49 23.88 14.07
CA PRO A 151 -7.26 25.32 14.15
C PRO A 151 -5.75 25.63 14.11
N TRP A 152 -5.33 26.41 13.11
CA TRP A 152 -3.94 26.77 12.92
C TRP A 152 -3.82 28.19 12.34
N GLU A 153 -3.18 29.10 13.06
CA GLU A 153 -2.89 30.50 12.63
C GLU A 153 -4.10 31.28 12.06
N GLY A 154 -5.30 30.99 12.60
CA GLY A 154 -6.54 31.69 12.19
C GLY A 154 -7.34 30.97 11.10
N GLU A 155 -6.84 29.86 10.60
CA GLU A 155 -7.50 28.98 9.62
C GLU A 155 -7.80 27.60 10.22
N ASN A 156 -8.56 26.79 9.49
CA ASN A 156 -8.75 25.37 9.78
C ASN A 156 -8.08 24.53 8.70
N LEU A 157 -7.07 23.75 9.08
CA LEU A 157 -6.35 22.86 8.21
C LEU A 157 -6.85 21.41 8.37
N ASN A 158 -6.76 20.62 7.31
CA ASN A 158 -6.93 19.17 7.41
C ASN A 158 -5.61 18.49 7.81
N LEU A 159 -5.64 17.16 7.98
CA LEU A 159 -4.48 16.40 8.42
C LEU A 159 -3.28 16.54 7.44
N SER A 160 -3.52 16.48 6.14
CA SER A 160 -2.46 16.61 5.11
C SER A 160 -1.83 18.00 5.07
N LEU A 161 -2.64 19.05 5.19
CA LEU A 161 -2.17 20.44 5.19
C LEU A 161 -1.40 20.81 6.47
N MET A 162 -1.49 20.00 7.52
CA MET A 162 -0.66 20.14 8.72
C MET A 162 0.78 19.65 8.53
N THR A 163 1.04 18.77 7.56
CA THR A 163 2.35 18.10 7.38
C THR A 163 3.54 19.08 7.30
N PRO A 164 3.50 20.18 6.52
CA PRO A 164 4.61 21.13 6.49
C PRO A 164 4.96 21.74 7.86
N TYR A 165 3.98 21.91 8.73
CA TYR A 165 4.19 22.44 10.08
C TYR A 165 4.71 21.38 11.06
N LEU A 166 4.38 20.10 10.82
CA LEU A 166 4.91 18.98 11.62
C LEU A 166 6.40 18.75 11.36
N THR A 167 6.92 19.23 10.24
CA THR A 167 8.34 19.14 9.84
C THR A 167 9.03 20.51 9.72
N ALA A 168 8.39 21.57 10.22
CA ALA A 168 8.92 22.94 10.14
C ALA A 168 10.32 23.05 10.76
N GLU A 169 11.15 23.97 10.24
CA GLU A 169 12.50 24.23 10.73
C GLU A 169 12.48 24.68 12.21
N ASP A 170 11.54 25.56 12.57
CA ASP A 170 11.37 26.04 13.96
C ASP A 170 10.78 24.94 14.84
N ARG A 171 11.56 24.52 15.84
CA ARG A 171 11.21 23.45 16.78
C ARG A 171 9.95 23.74 17.61
N GLU A 172 9.72 25.01 17.97
CA GLU A 172 8.53 25.40 18.74
C GLU A 172 7.28 25.37 17.85
N VAL A 173 7.41 25.72 16.56
CA VAL A 173 6.32 25.55 15.57
C VAL A 173 5.98 24.07 15.45
N ARG A 174 6.96 23.18 15.26
CA ARG A 174 6.73 21.72 15.20
C ARG A 174 6.01 21.21 16.44
N LYS A 175 6.50 21.56 17.63
CA LYS A 175 5.90 21.13 18.89
C LYS A 175 4.43 21.56 19.00
N LYS A 176 4.12 22.80 18.62
CA LYS A 176 2.73 23.30 18.59
C LYS A 176 1.87 22.57 17.55
N ALA A 177 2.42 22.37 16.35
CA ALA A 177 1.72 21.68 15.27
C ALA A 177 1.39 20.24 15.66
N TRP A 178 2.35 19.51 16.22
CA TRP A 178 2.13 18.16 16.72
C TRP A 178 1.08 18.10 17.84
N LYS A 179 1.06 19.07 18.77
CA LYS A 179 0.01 19.15 19.79
C LYS A 179 -1.38 19.37 19.18
N ALA A 180 -1.47 20.28 18.20
CA ALA A 180 -2.74 20.51 17.49
C ALA A 180 -3.19 19.29 16.68
N TYR A 181 -2.26 18.64 16.01
CA TYR A 181 -2.51 17.42 15.21
C TYR A 181 -2.98 16.25 16.09
N THR A 182 -2.28 15.94 17.17
CA THR A 182 -2.63 14.85 18.07
C THR A 182 -3.92 15.12 18.86
N LYS A 183 -4.24 16.39 19.09
CA LYS A 183 -5.49 16.83 19.73
C LYS A 183 -6.72 16.38 18.95
N PHE A 184 -6.67 16.38 17.61
CA PHE A 184 -7.76 15.84 16.78
C PHE A 184 -8.03 14.37 17.11
N PHE A 185 -7.00 13.54 17.22
CA PHE A 185 -7.16 12.12 17.56
C PHE A 185 -7.61 11.92 19.01
N GLU A 186 -7.05 12.71 19.94
CA GLU A 186 -7.48 12.70 21.34
C GLU A 186 -8.98 13.03 21.49
N ASP A 187 -9.45 14.06 20.79
CA ASP A 187 -10.85 14.50 20.84
C ASP A 187 -11.82 13.49 20.20
N ASN A 188 -11.34 12.71 19.23
CA ASN A 188 -12.11 11.69 18.54
C ASN A 188 -11.84 10.26 19.03
N ARG A 189 -11.02 10.07 20.10
CA ARG A 189 -10.57 8.76 20.56
C ARG A 189 -11.68 7.77 20.83
N GLU A 190 -12.78 8.20 21.43
CA GLU A 190 -13.92 7.31 21.73
C GLU A 190 -14.61 6.80 20.45
N LYS A 191 -14.72 7.68 19.45
CA LYS A 191 -15.28 7.33 18.15
C LYS A 191 -14.36 6.38 17.39
N LEU A 192 -13.07 6.66 17.37
CA LEU A 192 -12.03 5.80 16.77
C LEU A 192 -11.97 4.43 17.46
N ASP A 193 -11.96 4.41 18.79
CA ASP A 193 -12.02 3.16 19.57
C ASP A 193 -13.30 2.34 19.23
N SER A 194 -14.46 3.01 19.12
CA SER A 194 -15.75 2.35 18.80
C SER A 194 -15.76 1.75 17.40
N ILE A 195 -15.24 2.46 16.39
CA ILE A 195 -15.15 1.95 15.02
C ILE A 195 -14.22 0.72 15.00
N TYR A 196 -13.05 0.80 15.65
CA TYR A 196 -12.11 -0.31 15.66
C TYR A 196 -12.63 -1.53 16.44
N ASP A 197 -13.32 -1.32 17.57
CA ASP A 197 -14.02 -2.41 18.29
C ASP A 197 -15.02 -3.13 17.39
N ALA A 198 -15.80 -2.36 16.62
CA ALA A 198 -16.78 -2.91 15.69
C ALA A 198 -16.09 -3.70 14.56
N LEU A 199 -14.96 -3.19 14.02
CA LEU A 199 -14.16 -3.87 12.99
C LEU A 199 -13.56 -5.18 13.52
N VAL A 200 -12.92 -5.16 14.70
CA VAL A 200 -12.33 -6.37 15.31
C VAL A 200 -13.41 -7.42 15.56
N LYS A 201 -14.57 -7.02 16.09
CA LYS A 201 -15.71 -7.93 16.32
C LYS A 201 -16.22 -8.51 15.00
N ASN A 202 -16.46 -7.68 14.00
CA ASN A 202 -16.97 -8.08 12.68
C ASN A 202 -16.00 -9.06 12.00
N ARG A 203 -14.70 -8.74 11.96
CA ARG A 203 -13.66 -9.57 11.35
C ARG A 203 -13.49 -10.89 12.09
N THR A 204 -13.55 -10.88 13.42
CA THR A 204 -13.52 -12.12 14.22
C THR A 204 -14.72 -13.01 13.92
N GLU A 205 -15.92 -12.42 13.78
CA GLU A 205 -17.14 -13.16 13.42
C GLU A 205 -17.01 -13.77 12.02
N GLN A 206 -16.44 -13.05 11.04
CA GLN A 206 -16.14 -13.62 9.72
C GLN A 206 -15.22 -14.84 9.83
N GLY A 207 -14.12 -14.75 10.63
CA GLY A 207 -13.25 -15.88 10.89
C GLY A 207 -13.99 -17.09 11.46
N GLN A 208 -14.80 -16.87 12.49
CA GLN A 208 -15.56 -17.93 13.16
C GLN A 208 -16.62 -18.58 12.24
N MET A 209 -17.29 -17.80 11.38
CA MET A 209 -18.23 -18.35 10.40
C MET A 209 -17.54 -19.24 9.37
N MET A 210 -16.27 -18.97 9.04
CA MET A 210 -15.44 -19.81 8.17
C MET A 210 -14.77 -20.99 8.91
N GLY A 211 -15.02 -21.14 10.22
CA GLY A 211 -14.47 -22.22 11.04
C GLY A 211 -13.08 -21.96 11.62
N TYR A 212 -12.59 -20.73 11.55
CA TYR A 212 -11.31 -20.32 12.13
C TYR A 212 -11.49 -19.77 13.56
N PRO A 213 -10.45 -19.82 14.41
CA PRO A 213 -10.54 -19.30 15.77
C PRO A 213 -10.65 -17.77 15.83
N ASP A 214 -10.06 -17.07 14.85
CA ASP A 214 -9.96 -15.62 14.75
C ASP A 214 -9.88 -15.17 13.28
N PHE A 215 -9.55 -13.90 13.05
CA PHE A 215 -9.50 -13.31 11.70
C PHE A 215 -8.21 -13.64 10.92
N THR A 216 -7.17 -14.16 11.56
CA THR A 216 -5.82 -14.23 10.96
C THR A 216 -5.79 -15.00 9.64
N GLU A 217 -6.44 -16.16 9.57
CA GLU A 217 -6.48 -16.97 8.34
C GLU A 217 -7.18 -16.24 7.18
N ILE A 218 -8.32 -15.59 7.44
CA ILE A 218 -9.00 -14.78 6.44
C ILE A 218 -8.14 -13.57 6.03
N GLY A 219 -7.53 -12.89 6.99
CA GLY A 219 -6.66 -11.75 6.72
C GLY A 219 -5.49 -12.12 5.82
N TYR A 220 -4.82 -13.22 6.10
CA TYR A 220 -3.71 -13.73 5.27
C TYR A 220 -4.18 -14.18 3.89
N ALA A 221 -5.34 -14.84 3.80
CA ALA A 221 -5.91 -15.26 2.52
C ALA A 221 -6.30 -14.04 1.66
N ARG A 222 -6.85 -12.98 2.26
CA ARG A 222 -7.18 -11.72 1.56
C ARG A 222 -5.94 -10.97 1.04
N MET A 223 -4.80 -11.16 1.68
CA MET A 223 -3.51 -10.63 1.22
C MET A 223 -2.83 -11.54 0.18
N ASN A 224 -3.49 -12.59 -0.29
CA ASN A 224 -2.92 -13.58 -1.21
C ASN A 224 -1.56 -14.12 -0.75
N ARG A 225 -1.36 -14.34 0.57
CA ARG A 225 -0.11 -14.90 1.09
C ARG A 225 0.02 -16.37 0.71
N ASN A 226 0.41 -16.60 -0.54
CA ASN A 226 0.37 -17.91 -1.21
C ASN A 226 1.62 -18.76 -1.01
N CYS A 227 2.74 -18.19 -0.55
CA CYS A 227 4.02 -18.90 -0.38
C CYS A 227 4.66 -18.74 1.00
N TYR A 228 4.06 -17.97 1.91
CA TYR A 228 4.50 -17.82 3.31
C TYR A 228 3.31 -17.61 4.23
N GLY A 229 3.53 -17.69 5.54
CA GLY A 229 2.48 -17.58 6.55
C GLY A 229 2.97 -16.91 7.84
N GLU A 230 2.21 -17.10 8.92
CA GLU A 230 2.52 -16.49 10.23
C GLU A 230 3.92 -16.82 10.75
N ARG A 231 4.42 -18.03 10.48
CA ARG A 231 5.73 -18.48 10.95
C ARG A 231 6.85 -17.68 10.30
N GLU A 232 6.77 -17.47 9.01
CA GLU A 232 7.74 -16.68 8.23
C GLU A 232 7.69 -15.21 8.65
N ILE A 233 6.50 -14.65 8.84
CA ILE A 233 6.32 -13.28 9.35
C ILE A 233 6.86 -13.14 10.78
N ALA A 234 6.62 -14.12 11.67
CA ALA A 234 7.18 -14.10 13.02
C ALA A 234 8.72 -14.12 12.99
N SER A 235 9.33 -14.92 12.09
CA SER A 235 10.78 -14.93 11.87
C SER A 235 11.29 -13.56 11.41
N PHE A 236 10.59 -12.95 10.43
CA PHE A 236 10.92 -11.61 9.93
C PHE A 236 10.90 -10.56 11.06
N ARG A 237 9.83 -10.52 11.87
CA ARG A 237 9.71 -9.61 13.03
C ARG A 237 10.89 -9.75 14.00
N GLN A 238 11.30 -11.00 14.30
CA GLN A 238 12.42 -11.25 15.20
C GLN A 238 13.76 -10.77 14.61
N GLN A 239 13.99 -10.98 13.33
CA GLN A 239 15.17 -10.46 12.65
C GLN A 239 15.21 -8.92 12.65
N VAL A 240 14.07 -8.26 12.39
CA VAL A 240 13.98 -6.78 12.44
C VAL A 240 14.34 -6.27 13.84
N LYS A 241 13.74 -6.83 14.90
CA LYS A 241 14.04 -6.44 16.29
C LYS A 241 15.51 -6.63 16.64
N ARG A 242 16.09 -7.77 16.27
CA ARG A 242 17.45 -8.14 16.66
C ARG A 242 18.53 -7.44 15.84
N ASP A 243 18.34 -7.34 14.52
CA ASP A 243 19.40 -6.95 13.60
C ASP A 243 19.24 -5.52 13.06
N LEU A 244 17.99 -5.06 12.79
CA LEU A 244 17.76 -3.75 12.19
C LEU A 244 17.52 -2.64 13.25
N VAL A 245 16.74 -2.88 14.28
CA VAL A 245 16.45 -1.87 15.31
C VAL A 245 17.72 -1.26 15.92
N PRO A 246 18.76 -2.04 16.32
CA PRO A 246 19.99 -1.47 16.85
C PRO A 246 20.73 -0.59 15.83
N PHE A 247 20.67 -0.91 14.55
CA PHE A 247 21.24 -0.10 13.48
C PHE A 247 20.49 1.22 13.31
N VAL A 248 19.16 1.18 13.28
CA VAL A 248 18.31 2.36 13.21
C VAL A 248 18.54 3.30 14.41
N GLN A 249 18.80 2.76 15.61
CA GLN A 249 19.16 3.58 16.77
C GLN A 249 20.45 4.39 16.54
N LYS A 250 21.44 3.84 15.84
CA LYS A 250 22.66 4.59 15.47
C LYS A 250 22.34 5.74 14.50
N LEU A 251 21.37 5.53 13.57
CA LEU A 251 20.94 6.59 12.65
C LEU A 251 20.22 7.72 13.40
N HIS A 252 19.36 7.39 14.35
CA HIS A 252 18.71 8.40 15.22
C HIS A 252 19.75 9.22 16.01
N GLU A 253 20.78 8.58 16.53
CA GLU A 253 21.85 9.30 17.25
C GLU A 253 22.65 10.22 16.32
N ARG A 254 23.04 9.74 15.13
CA ARG A 254 23.68 10.59 14.10
C ARG A 254 22.82 11.79 13.71
N ARG A 255 21.51 11.56 13.56
CA ARG A 255 20.54 12.63 13.28
C ARG A 255 20.45 13.63 14.43
N ARG A 256 20.40 13.17 15.68
CA ARG A 256 20.42 14.03 16.86
C ARG A 256 21.64 14.94 16.86
N GLU A 257 22.83 14.39 16.60
CA GLU A 257 24.10 15.14 16.51
C GLU A 257 24.08 16.14 15.35
N ARG A 258 23.62 15.73 14.15
CA ARG A 258 23.48 16.62 12.98
C ARG A 258 22.55 17.80 13.26
N LEU A 259 21.46 17.57 13.97
CA LEU A 259 20.53 18.61 14.39
C LEU A 259 21.08 19.49 15.55
N GLY A 260 22.14 19.04 16.24
CA GLY A 260 22.71 19.75 17.38
C GLY A 260 21.79 19.78 18.60
N LEU A 261 20.99 18.73 18.78
CA LEU A 261 20.02 18.61 19.86
C LEU A 261 20.58 17.77 21.01
N ASP A 262 20.27 18.14 22.25
CA ASP A 262 20.59 17.33 23.41
C ASP A 262 19.79 16.02 23.42
N LYS A 263 18.52 16.08 22.96
CA LYS A 263 17.60 14.96 22.90
C LYS A 263 16.60 15.14 21.75
N LEU A 264 16.27 14.02 21.07
CA LEU A 264 15.15 13.95 20.15
C LEU A 264 13.86 13.67 20.91
N TYR A 265 12.79 14.33 20.50
CA TYR A 265 11.42 14.05 20.96
C TYR A 265 10.55 13.67 19.75
N TYR A 266 9.36 13.17 20.01
CA TYR A 266 8.42 12.76 18.97
C TYR A 266 8.19 13.81 17.86
N TYR A 267 8.22 15.08 18.20
CA TYR A 267 8.06 16.17 17.24
C TYR A 267 9.33 16.49 16.42
N ASP A 268 10.43 15.79 16.69
CA ASP A 268 11.67 15.87 15.90
C ASP A 268 11.82 14.68 14.94
N GLU A 269 10.90 13.69 14.98
CA GLU A 269 10.99 12.45 14.19
C GLU A 269 11.08 12.71 12.68
N GLY A 270 10.34 13.67 12.14
CA GLY A 270 10.31 13.98 10.72
C GLY A 270 11.30 15.06 10.27
N VAL A 271 12.32 15.44 11.08
CA VAL A 271 13.28 16.49 10.73
C VAL A 271 14.70 15.95 10.69
N PHE A 272 15.40 16.19 9.59
CA PHE A 272 16.72 15.65 9.31
C PHE A 272 17.84 16.68 9.28
N PHE A 273 17.54 17.94 8.98
CA PHE A 273 18.53 19.02 8.84
C PHE A 273 18.13 20.25 9.63
N LYS A 274 19.12 21.01 10.13
CA LYS A 274 18.91 22.26 10.89
C LYS A 274 18.20 23.32 10.07
N GLU A 275 18.52 23.38 8.80
CA GLU A 275 17.98 24.34 7.82
C GLU A 275 16.65 23.87 7.21
N GLY A 276 15.97 22.94 7.89
CA GLY A 276 14.77 22.26 7.41
C GLY A 276 15.06 21.14 6.40
N ASN A 277 14.09 20.27 6.20
CA ASN A 277 14.19 19.22 5.21
C ASN A 277 14.24 19.79 3.78
N PRO A 278 14.91 19.11 2.84
CA PRO A 278 14.82 19.50 1.43
C PRO A 278 13.37 19.41 0.94
N ALA A 279 12.97 20.41 0.17
CA ALA A 279 11.68 20.47 -0.50
C ALA A 279 11.88 20.54 -2.00
N PRO A 280 10.96 19.98 -2.81
CA PRO A 280 11.08 20.04 -4.26
C PRO A 280 10.99 21.48 -4.76
N ILE A 281 11.66 21.75 -5.87
CA ILE A 281 11.71 23.07 -6.52
C ILE A 281 10.59 23.14 -7.58
N GLY A 282 9.87 24.25 -7.60
CA GLY A 282 8.90 24.54 -8.65
C GLY A 282 7.47 24.21 -8.29
N THR A 283 6.60 24.35 -9.26
CA THR A 283 5.17 24.03 -9.16
C THR A 283 4.92 22.53 -9.35
N PRO A 284 3.75 22.00 -8.97
CA PRO A 284 3.40 20.61 -9.26
C PRO A 284 3.56 20.22 -10.72
N GLU A 285 3.27 21.10 -11.67
CA GLU A 285 3.47 20.86 -13.10
C GLU A 285 4.95 20.76 -13.45
N GLU A 286 5.81 21.55 -12.83
CA GLU A 286 7.25 21.49 -12.99
C GLU A 286 7.84 20.22 -12.39
N ILE A 287 7.30 19.76 -11.24
CA ILE A 287 7.65 18.46 -10.63
C ILE A 287 7.29 17.31 -11.56
N LEU A 288 6.09 17.30 -12.15
CA LEU A 288 5.69 16.30 -13.15
C LEU A 288 6.59 16.35 -14.39
N ALA A 289 6.95 17.55 -14.87
CA ALA A 289 7.87 17.72 -16.00
C ALA A 289 9.30 17.23 -15.67
N ALA A 290 9.75 17.40 -14.43
CA ALA A 290 11.02 16.83 -13.96
C ALA A 290 10.94 15.29 -13.93
N GLY A 291 9.82 14.73 -13.45
CA GLY A 291 9.53 13.29 -13.53
C GLY A 291 9.60 12.75 -14.96
N GLN A 292 9.00 13.45 -15.93
CA GLN A 292 9.10 13.06 -17.34
C GLN A 292 10.57 12.98 -17.81
N LYS A 293 11.39 14.00 -17.50
CA LYS A 293 12.82 14.00 -17.89
C LYS A 293 13.60 12.87 -17.23
N MET A 294 13.31 12.57 -15.97
CA MET A 294 13.90 11.48 -15.23
C MET A 294 13.59 10.13 -15.88
N TYR A 295 12.31 9.85 -16.15
CA TYR A 295 11.89 8.61 -16.79
C TYR A 295 12.32 8.51 -18.26
N ASP A 296 12.46 9.64 -18.98
CA ASP A 296 13.07 9.66 -20.32
C ASP A 296 14.54 9.24 -20.31
N ALA A 297 15.27 9.54 -19.22
CA ALA A 297 16.67 9.21 -19.07
C ALA A 297 16.91 7.80 -18.50
N LEU A 298 15.96 7.24 -17.75
CA LEU A 298 16.12 5.94 -17.09
C LEU A 298 16.08 4.78 -18.09
N SER A 299 15.05 4.70 -18.93
CA SER A 299 14.95 3.70 -20.00
C SER A 299 13.95 4.09 -21.09
N PRO A 300 14.02 3.47 -22.31
CA PRO A 300 13.02 3.67 -23.35
C PRO A 300 11.60 3.28 -22.90
N GLU A 301 11.47 2.22 -22.08
CA GLU A 301 10.20 1.73 -21.60
C GLU A 301 9.55 2.72 -20.60
N THR A 302 10.34 3.26 -19.67
CA THR A 302 9.87 4.26 -18.69
C THR A 302 9.55 5.60 -19.38
N SER A 303 10.32 5.96 -20.40
CA SER A 303 10.03 7.15 -21.23
C SER A 303 8.65 7.04 -21.90
N LYS A 304 8.39 5.92 -22.58
CA LYS A 304 7.09 5.70 -23.23
C LYS A 304 5.94 5.70 -22.22
N PHE A 305 6.10 5.00 -21.12
CA PHE A 305 5.13 4.97 -20.03
C PHE A 305 4.73 6.39 -19.58
N MET A 306 5.72 7.21 -19.22
CA MET A 306 5.45 8.54 -18.68
C MET A 306 4.83 9.46 -19.73
N GLN A 307 5.24 9.35 -21.01
CA GLN A 307 4.64 10.09 -22.13
C GLN A 307 3.15 9.76 -22.31
N ASP A 308 2.78 8.47 -22.23
CA ASP A 308 1.39 8.04 -22.34
C ASP A 308 0.56 8.53 -21.15
N MET A 309 1.09 8.44 -19.93
CA MET A 309 0.46 8.94 -18.70
C MET A 309 0.17 10.45 -18.78
N MET A 310 1.16 11.24 -19.18
CA MET A 310 1.02 12.69 -19.31
C MET A 310 0.04 13.07 -20.43
N LYS A 311 0.10 12.40 -21.58
CA LYS A 311 -0.79 12.64 -22.72
C LYS A 311 -2.26 12.38 -22.40
N MET A 312 -2.53 11.35 -21.60
CA MET A 312 -3.88 10.96 -21.19
C MET A 312 -4.34 11.66 -19.90
N GLU A 313 -3.50 12.49 -19.29
CA GLU A 313 -3.78 13.19 -18.02
C GLU A 313 -4.20 12.21 -16.91
N LEU A 314 -3.43 11.12 -16.75
CA LEU A 314 -3.69 10.05 -15.79
C LEU A 314 -3.07 10.33 -14.41
N PHE A 315 -3.01 11.61 -14.03
CA PHE A 315 -2.55 12.09 -12.73
C PHE A 315 -3.57 13.05 -12.13
N ASP A 316 -3.92 12.85 -10.86
CA ASP A 316 -4.54 13.87 -10.03
C ASP A 316 -3.70 14.03 -8.75
N VAL A 317 -2.72 14.94 -8.77
CA VAL A 317 -1.72 15.07 -7.71
C VAL A 317 -1.91 16.28 -6.80
N LEU A 318 -2.75 17.28 -7.19
CA LEU A 318 -2.91 18.50 -6.40
C LEU A 318 -3.74 18.24 -5.14
N GLY A 319 -3.19 18.58 -3.98
CA GLY A 319 -3.94 18.63 -2.73
C GLY A 319 -4.98 19.76 -2.77
N ARG A 320 -6.23 19.45 -2.42
CA ARG A 320 -7.31 20.44 -2.36
C ARG A 320 -8.41 20.05 -1.39
N LYS A 321 -9.26 21.02 -1.08
CA LYS A 321 -10.41 20.81 -0.18
C LYS A 321 -11.35 19.76 -0.75
N ASN A 322 -11.94 18.96 0.10
CA ASN A 322 -12.88 17.87 -0.20
C ASN A 322 -12.26 16.67 -0.96
N LYS A 323 -10.98 16.71 -1.27
CA LYS A 323 -10.26 15.57 -1.85
C LYS A 323 -9.91 14.56 -0.75
N ARG A 324 -10.00 13.26 -1.06
CA ARG A 324 -9.54 12.19 -0.15
C ARG A 324 -8.07 12.38 0.20
N THR A 325 -7.68 12.06 1.42
CA THR A 325 -6.28 12.05 1.87
C THR A 325 -5.56 10.79 1.38
N GLY A 326 -4.23 10.87 1.27
CA GLY A 326 -3.39 9.76 0.83
C GLY A 326 -3.05 9.81 -0.66
N GLY A 327 -2.39 8.76 -1.14
CA GLY A 327 -2.05 8.51 -2.53
C GLY A 327 -2.25 7.04 -2.88
N TYR A 328 -2.40 6.73 -4.15
CA TYR A 328 -2.51 5.38 -4.67
C TYR A 328 -2.37 5.34 -6.19
N MET A 329 -2.04 4.17 -6.70
CA MET A 329 -2.18 3.82 -8.12
C MET A 329 -3.31 2.81 -8.28
N GLU A 330 -4.14 2.99 -9.32
CA GLU A 330 -5.16 2.03 -9.73
C GLU A 330 -5.08 1.77 -11.22
N MET A 331 -5.24 0.51 -11.63
CA MET A 331 -5.34 0.13 -13.04
C MET A 331 -6.74 0.37 -13.57
N LEU A 332 -6.81 0.83 -14.80
CA LEU A 332 -8.03 0.94 -15.61
C LEU A 332 -8.00 -0.16 -16.69
N PRO A 333 -8.48 -1.38 -16.40
CA PRO A 333 -8.24 -2.57 -17.24
C PRO A 333 -8.64 -2.40 -18.70
N ASN A 334 -9.84 -1.88 -18.98
CA ASN A 334 -10.31 -1.67 -20.36
C ASN A 334 -9.49 -0.63 -21.15
N TYR A 335 -8.69 0.19 -20.47
CA TYR A 335 -7.80 1.18 -21.09
C TYR A 335 -6.35 0.74 -21.12
N HIS A 336 -6.00 -0.37 -20.45
CA HIS A 336 -4.62 -0.85 -20.28
C HIS A 336 -3.69 0.23 -19.70
N MET A 337 -4.20 1.08 -18.82
CA MET A 337 -3.49 2.23 -18.29
C MET A 337 -3.69 2.36 -16.78
N PRO A 338 -2.66 2.76 -16.05
CA PRO A 338 -2.78 3.13 -14.65
C PRO A 338 -3.26 4.58 -14.49
N PHE A 339 -3.81 4.88 -13.30
CA PHE A 339 -4.10 6.23 -12.85
C PHE A 339 -3.42 6.47 -11.49
N ILE A 340 -2.79 7.64 -11.30
CA ILE A 340 -2.14 8.04 -10.06
C ILE A 340 -2.92 9.16 -9.39
N PHE A 341 -3.33 8.91 -8.15
CA PHE A 341 -3.96 9.86 -7.26
C PHE A 341 -3.00 10.23 -6.13
N ALA A 342 -2.87 11.52 -5.80
CA ALA A 342 -2.01 12.01 -4.74
C ALA A 342 -2.46 13.36 -4.17
N ASN A 343 -1.72 13.87 -3.18
CA ASN A 343 -2.00 15.14 -2.52
C ASN A 343 -0.70 15.93 -2.29
N PHE A 344 -0.18 16.56 -3.33
CA PHE A 344 1.01 17.39 -3.24
C PHE A 344 0.82 18.52 -2.24
N ASN A 345 1.82 18.75 -1.41
CA ASN A 345 1.79 19.68 -0.29
C ASN A 345 3.09 20.50 -0.13
N GLY A 346 4.02 20.42 -1.08
CA GLY A 346 5.27 21.15 -1.09
C GLY A 346 6.38 20.52 -0.23
N THR A 347 6.21 19.28 0.22
CA THR A 347 7.25 18.53 0.94
C THR A 347 7.96 17.53 0.01
N ALA A 348 9.06 16.92 0.49
CA ALA A 348 9.75 15.86 -0.24
C ALA A 348 8.83 14.72 -0.69
N GLY A 349 7.76 14.46 0.07
CA GLY A 349 6.75 13.46 -0.26
C GLY A 349 6.08 13.64 -1.62
N ASP A 350 6.10 14.85 -2.20
CA ASP A 350 5.61 15.08 -3.56
C ASP A 350 6.50 14.38 -4.60
N CYS A 351 7.82 14.33 -4.35
CA CYS A 351 8.75 13.59 -5.18
C CYS A 351 8.62 12.07 -4.95
N ASP A 352 8.45 11.66 -3.69
CA ASP A 352 8.29 10.24 -3.33
C ASP A 352 7.06 9.65 -4.04
N VAL A 353 5.96 10.42 -4.17
CA VAL A 353 4.80 10.00 -4.97
C VAL A 353 5.20 9.74 -6.44
N ILE A 354 5.99 10.64 -7.06
CA ILE A 354 6.41 10.49 -8.47
C ILE A 354 7.30 9.26 -8.66
N THR A 355 8.05 8.85 -7.67
CA THR A 355 8.92 7.68 -7.75
C THR A 355 8.20 6.41 -7.33
N HIS A 356 7.47 6.43 -6.24
CA HIS A 356 6.76 5.29 -5.67
C HIS A 356 5.54 4.87 -6.50
N GLU A 357 4.56 5.77 -6.67
CA GLU A 357 3.33 5.45 -7.40
C GLU A 357 3.60 5.16 -8.88
N CYS A 358 4.61 5.84 -9.48
CA CYS A 358 5.05 5.47 -10.83
C CYS A 358 5.76 4.12 -10.89
N GLY A 359 6.32 3.61 -9.80
CA GLY A 359 6.84 2.24 -9.73
C GLY A 359 5.73 1.20 -9.92
N HIS A 360 4.62 1.35 -9.19
CA HIS A 360 3.42 0.55 -9.39
C HIS A 360 2.83 0.72 -10.79
N ALA A 361 2.67 1.98 -11.21
CA ALA A 361 2.08 2.31 -12.49
C ALA A 361 2.89 1.77 -13.67
N PHE A 362 4.22 1.86 -13.60
CA PHE A 362 5.11 1.33 -14.63
C PHE A 362 5.00 -0.19 -14.75
N GLN A 363 4.98 -0.91 -13.61
CA GLN A 363 4.78 -2.36 -13.62
C GLN A 363 3.43 -2.71 -14.27
N GLY A 364 2.33 -2.08 -13.81
CA GLY A 364 1.01 -2.30 -14.39
C GLY A 364 0.95 -1.99 -15.88
N TYR A 365 1.61 -0.91 -16.33
CA TYR A 365 1.68 -0.52 -17.73
C TYR A 365 2.40 -1.54 -18.61
N ILE A 366 3.56 -2.06 -18.18
CA ILE A 366 4.32 -3.03 -19.00
C ILE A 366 3.72 -4.43 -19.03
N THR A 367 2.79 -4.74 -18.11
CA THR A 367 2.12 -6.05 -18.02
C THR A 367 0.65 -6.00 -18.43
N ALA A 368 0.11 -4.83 -18.75
CA ALA A 368 -1.30 -4.63 -19.08
C ALA A 368 -1.81 -5.49 -20.25
N ASP A 369 -0.94 -5.82 -21.20
CA ASP A 369 -1.26 -6.63 -22.39
C ASP A 369 -0.96 -8.14 -22.19
N LEU A 370 -0.67 -8.61 -20.96
CA LEU A 370 -0.45 -10.01 -20.72
C LEU A 370 -1.75 -10.81 -21.02
N PRO A 371 -1.64 -11.93 -21.76
CA PRO A 371 -2.83 -12.68 -22.20
C PRO A 371 -3.50 -13.47 -21.06
N ILE A 372 -2.82 -13.63 -19.92
CA ILE A 372 -3.29 -14.32 -18.71
C ILE A 372 -3.40 -13.28 -17.60
N HIS A 373 -4.60 -12.91 -17.21
CA HIS A 373 -4.86 -11.84 -16.24
C HIS A 373 -4.37 -12.19 -14.83
N GLU A 374 -4.38 -13.47 -14.46
CA GLU A 374 -3.85 -13.95 -13.18
C GLU A 374 -2.34 -13.64 -13.02
N HIS A 375 -1.61 -13.44 -14.11
CA HIS A 375 -0.22 -13.01 -14.05
C HIS A 375 -0.05 -11.54 -13.65
N ASN A 376 -1.15 -10.77 -13.57
CA ASN A 376 -1.20 -9.41 -13.06
C ASN A 376 -1.80 -9.31 -11.64
N GLU A 377 -2.24 -10.41 -11.05
CA GLU A 377 -2.76 -10.44 -9.69
C GLU A 377 -1.62 -10.50 -8.67
N LEU A 378 -0.92 -9.37 -8.51
CA LEU A 378 0.24 -9.25 -7.61
C LEU A 378 -0.13 -9.48 -6.15
N THR A 379 0.75 -10.14 -5.42
CA THR A 379 0.78 -10.02 -3.96
C THR A 379 1.31 -8.65 -3.56
N MET A 380 0.91 -8.15 -2.38
CA MET A 380 1.24 -6.78 -1.98
C MET A 380 2.75 -6.57 -1.82
N GLU A 381 3.48 -7.51 -1.24
CA GLU A 381 4.94 -7.44 -1.13
C GLU A 381 5.64 -7.43 -2.50
N THR A 382 5.06 -8.09 -3.50
CA THR A 382 5.55 -8.00 -4.89
C THR A 382 5.29 -6.61 -5.47
N ALA A 383 4.08 -6.08 -5.31
CA ALA A 383 3.71 -4.75 -5.76
C ALA A 383 4.60 -3.67 -5.13
N GLU A 384 4.79 -3.74 -3.80
CA GLU A 384 5.63 -2.77 -3.08
C GLU A 384 7.13 -2.92 -3.39
N THR A 385 7.59 -4.10 -3.81
CA THR A 385 8.96 -4.25 -4.32
C THR A 385 9.15 -3.42 -5.60
N HIS A 386 8.13 -3.31 -6.46
CA HIS A 386 8.21 -2.47 -7.65
C HIS A 386 8.31 -0.97 -7.30
N SER A 387 7.42 -0.47 -6.43
CA SER A 387 7.36 0.93 -6.05
C SER A 387 8.60 1.38 -5.27
N MET A 388 8.91 0.69 -4.19
CA MET A 388 10.02 1.04 -3.29
C MET A 388 11.40 0.89 -3.96
N SER A 389 11.55 -0.05 -4.91
CA SER A 389 12.78 -0.16 -5.70
C SER A 389 12.92 0.96 -6.71
N MET A 390 11.82 1.43 -7.32
CA MET A 390 11.84 2.55 -8.26
C MET A 390 12.32 3.83 -7.59
N GLU A 391 11.99 4.05 -6.32
CA GLU A 391 12.49 5.19 -5.54
C GLU A 391 14.04 5.24 -5.57
N PHE A 392 14.71 4.10 -5.42
CA PHE A 392 16.16 4.03 -5.50
C PHE A 392 16.68 4.12 -6.94
N PHE A 393 16.06 3.45 -7.91
CA PHE A 393 16.49 3.52 -9.31
C PHE A 393 16.41 4.93 -9.89
N THR A 394 15.62 5.81 -9.33
CA THR A 394 15.46 7.21 -9.76
C THR A 394 16.42 8.19 -9.06
N GLU A 395 17.15 7.77 -8.01
CA GLU A 395 18.12 8.60 -7.27
C GLU A 395 19.10 9.40 -8.13
N PRO A 396 19.64 8.87 -9.26
CA PRO A 396 20.59 9.62 -10.09
C PRO A 396 20.08 10.95 -10.65
N TRP A 397 18.76 11.19 -10.62
CA TRP A 397 18.12 12.39 -11.20
C TRP A 397 17.46 13.29 -10.16
N MET A 398 17.76 13.12 -8.88
CA MET A 398 17.14 13.92 -7.82
C MET A 398 17.56 15.40 -7.83
N ASP A 399 18.62 15.75 -8.54
CA ASP A 399 18.99 17.14 -8.82
C ASP A 399 17.90 17.89 -9.65
N LEU A 400 17.12 17.19 -10.46
CA LEU A 400 15.98 17.77 -11.19
C LEU A 400 14.87 18.27 -10.27
N PHE A 401 14.75 17.70 -9.07
CA PHE A 401 13.70 18.01 -8.09
C PHE A 401 14.21 18.91 -6.95
N PHE A 402 15.44 18.70 -6.49
CA PHE A 402 15.97 19.34 -5.27
C PHE A 402 17.17 20.27 -5.51
N GLY A 403 17.67 20.36 -6.75
CA GLY A 403 18.83 21.20 -7.10
C GLY A 403 20.01 20.92 -6.19
N ASP A 404 20.58 21.99 -5.59
CA ASP A 404 21.76 21.88 -4.71
C ASP A 404 21.49 21.03 -3.43
N ARG A 405 20.24 20.78 -3.07
CA ARG A 405 19.85 19.96 -1.91
C ARG A 405 19.55 18.50 -2.25
N ALA A 406 19.84 18.06 -3.49
CA ALA A 406 19.62 16.68 -3.89
C ALA A 406 20.34 15.65 -2.98
N LYS A 407 21.58 15.95 -2.56
CA LYS A 407 22.32 15.08 -1.62
C LYS A 407 21.68 14.97 -0.26
N ASP A 408 21.11 16.08 0.24
CA ASP A 408 20.39 16.07 1.51
C ASP A 408 19.13 15.19 1.40
N TYR A 409 18.39 15.33 0.28
CA TYR A 409 17.23 14.49 0.02
C TYR A 409 17.59 13.00 -0.01
N LEU A 410 18.63 12.61 -0.76
CA LEU A 410 19.06 11.21 -0.83
C LEU A 410 19.45 10.65 0.54
N SER A 411 20.13 11.45 1.38
CA SER A 411 20.47 11.04 2.74
C SER A 411 19.21 10.89 3.62
N MET A 412 18.28 11.85 3.53
CA MET A 412 17.03 11.82 4.26
C MET A 412 16.17 10.62 3.85
N HIS A 413 15.93 10.45 2.56
CA HIS A 413 15.13 9.35 2.00
C HIS A 413 15.66 7.98 2.46
N PHE A 414 16.97 7.77 2.36
CA PHE A 414 17.59 6.52 2.79
C PHE A 414 17.45 6.28 4.31
N GLU A 415 17.63 7.32 5.14
CA GLU A 415 17.44 7.21 6.59
C GLU A 415 15.96 6.94 6.93
N GLU A 416 15.01 7.66 6.32
CA GLU A 416 13.56 7.46 6.50
C GLU A 416 13.14 6.04 6.10
N PHE A 417 13.63 5.56 4.97
CA PHE A 417 13.37 4.21 4.49
C PHE A 417 13.77 3.13 5.51
N LEU A 418 14.97 3.26 6.08
CA LEU A 418 15.45 2.34 7.11
C LEU A 418 14.67 2.48 8.43
N MET A 419 14.29 3.70 8.82
CA MET A 419 13.52 3.98 10.05
C MET A 419 12.07 3.51 9.93
N PHE A 420 11.55 3.41 8.72
CA PHE A 420 10.19 2.93 8.45
C PHE A 420 10.01 1.42 8.75
N ILE A 421 10.99 0.57 8.43
CA ILE A 421 10.85 -0.89 8.54
C ILE A 421 10.53 -1.35 9.97
N PRO A 422 11.19 -0.88 11.05
CA PRO A 422 10.77 -1.19 12.41
C PRO A 422 9.34 -0.76 12.73
N TYR A 423 8.92 0.43 12.27
CA TYR A 423 7.56 0.93 12.50
C TYR A 423 6.51 0.06 11.79
N GLY A 424 6.71 -0.24 10.50
CA GLY A 424 5.78 -1.08 9.74
C GLY A 424 5.67 -2.50 10.29
N THR A 425 6.80 -3.05 10.74
CA THR A 425 6.84 -4.37 11.40
C THR A 425 6.08 -4.37 12.73
N MET A 426 6.19 -3.29 13.51
CA MET A 426 5.43 -3.09 14.74
C MET A 426 3.91 -3.01 14.49
N VAL A 427 3.49 -2.32 13.44
CA VAL A 427 2.07 -2.23 13.03
C VAL A 427 1.48 -3.62 12.78
N ASP A 428 2.22 -4.50 12.11
CA ASP A 428 1.79 -5.87 11.86
C ASP A 428 1.73 -6.70 13.15
N GLU A 429 2.74 -6.62 14.01
CA GLU A 429 2.72 -7.35 15.29
C GLU A 429 1.56 -6.91 16.18
N PHE A 430 1.26 -5.61 16.20
CA PHE A 430 0.09 -5.08 16.91
C PHE A 430 -1.21 -5.72 16.41
N GLN A 431 -1.44 -5.72 15.09
CA GLN A 431 -2.64 -6.31 14.50
C GLN A 431 -2.75 -7.81 14.78
N ASN A 432 -1.65 -8.55 14.63
CA ASN A 432 -1.62 -9.99 14.90
C ASN A 432 -2.02 -10.30 16.34
N ILE A 433 -1.47 -9.55 17.33
CA ILE A 433 -1.81 -9.74 18.74
C ILE A 433 -3.28 -9.38 19.00
N VAL A 434 -3.79 -8.28 18.42
CA VAL A 434 -5.17 -7.85 18.61
C VAL A 434 -6.16 -8.86 18.05
N TYR A 435 -5.96 -9.37 16.81
CA TYR A 435 -6.87 -10.34 16.21
C TYR A 435 -6.85 -11.70 16.91
N LYS A 436 -5.71 -12.11 17.46
CA LYS A 436 -5.62 -13.30 18.31
C LYS A 436 -6.24 -13.12 19.71
N ASN A 437 -6.44 -11.87 20.13
CA ASN A 437 -7.04 -11.51 21.40
C ASN A 437 -8.22 -10.53 21.19
N PRO A 438 -9.29 -10.89 20.47
CA PRO A 438 -10.32 -9.96 20.02
C PRO A 438 -11.14 -9.33 21.15
N LYS A 439 -10.96 -9.80 22.38
CA LYS A 439 -11.62 -9.25 23.58
C LYS A 439 -10.82 -8.15 24.27
N MET A 440 -9.64 -7.77 23.73
CA MET A 440 -8.85 -6.67 24.27
C MET A 440 -9.67 -5.37 24.26
N THR A 441 -9.65 -4.70 25.41
CA THR A 441 -10.26 -3.38 25.55
C THR A 441 -9.44 -2.30 24.83
N PRO A 442 -10.00 -1.14 24.51
CA PRO A 442 -9.25 0.00 23.96
C PRO A 442 -8.02 0.38 24.80
N LYS A 443 -8.13 0.31 26.14
CA LYS A 443 -7.02 0.58 27.05
C LYS A 443 -5.89 -0.45 26.93
N GLU A 444 -6.22 -1.73 26.83
CA GLU A 444 -5.23 -2.80 26.63
C GLU A 444 -4.53 -2.69 25.29
N ARG A 445 -5.25 -2.31 24.21
CA ARG A 445 -4.64 -2.05 22.89
C ARG A 445 -3.68 -0.86 22.90
N LYS A 446 -4.01 0.23 23.61
CA LYS A 446 -3.11 1.37 23.78
C LYS A 446 -1.83 0.96 24.54
N LEU A 447 -1.99 0.19 25.62
CA LEU A 447 -0.83 -0.33 26.37
C LEU A 447 0.02 -1.25 25.51
N LEU A 448 -0.60 -2.16 24.74
CA LEU A 448 0.10 -3.02 23.79
C LEU A 448 0.91 -2.21 22.79
N TRP A 449 0.27 -1.21 22.14
CA TRP A 449 0.96 -0.34 21.20
C TRP A 449 2.20 0.31 21.82
N ARG A 450 2.04 0.93 22.99
CA ARG A 450 3.16 1.57 23.71
C ARG A 450 4.27 0.61 24.09
N THR A 451 3.92 -0.63 24.45
CA THR A 451 4.90 -1.70 24.74
C THR A 451 5.70 -2.07 23.49
N LEU A 452 5.03 -2.24 22.35
CA LEU A 452 5.69 -2.53 21.09
C LEU A 452 6.58 -1.36 20.62
N GLU A 453 6.13 -0.11 20.81
CA GLU A 453 6.98 1.05 20.51
C GLU A 453 8.31 1.02 21.29
N GLN A 454 8.30 0.59 22.54
CA GLN A 454 9.54 0.46 23.33
C GLN A 454 10.49 -0.60 22.79
N GLU A 455 9.96 -1.63 22.10
CA GLU A 455 10.78 -2.67 21.47
C GLU A 455 11.32 -2.26 20.09
N TYR A 456 10.49 -1.60 19.27
CA TYR A 456 10.82 -1.26 17.88
C TYR A 456 11.40 0.15 17.70
N LYS A 457 11.01 1.09 18.59
CA LYS A 457 11.40 2.50 18.56
C LYS A 457 11.87 2.97 19.95
N PRO A 458 12.89 2.34 20.56
CA PRO A 458 13.28 2.61 21.94
C PRO A 458 13.79 4.04 22.19
N HIS A 459 14.13 4.80 21.14
CA HIS A 459 14.51 6.23 21.21
C HIS A 459 13.32 7.16 21.43
N LEU A 460 12.08 6.69 21.20
CA LEU A 460 10.90 7.55 21.12
C LEU A 460 10.47 8.08 22.49
N ASP A 461 10.46 9.39 22.62
CA ASP A 461 10.03 10.12 23.82
C ASP A 461 8.91 11.10 23.48
N TYR A 462 7.77 10.93 24.12
CA TYR A 462 6.58 11.75 23.89
C TYR A 462 6.51 13.04 24.72
N ALA A 463 7.55 13.29 25.54
CA ALA A 463 7.64 14.48 26.41
C ALA A 463 6.36 14.68 27.25
N ASP A 464 5.63 15.78 26.98
CA ASP A 464 4.42 16.16 27.67
C ASP A 464 3.12 15.77 26.91
N ASN A 465 3.20 14.91 25.87
CA ASN A 465 2.03 14.45 25.11
C ASN A 465 1.43 13.18 25.74
N ALA A 466 0.50 13.37 26.66
CA ALA A 466 -0.13 12.28 27.40
C ALA A 466 -0.89 11.30 26.51
N PHE A 467 -1.56 11.78 25.43
CA PHE A 467 -2.30 10.93 24.49
C PHE A 467 -1.37 9.94 23.76
N MET A 468 -0.20 10.42 23.34
CA MET A 468 0.78 9.54 22.68
C MET A 468 1.45 8.60 23.69
N GLU A 469 1.77 9.08 24.91
CA GLU A 469 2.37 8.27 25.98
C GLU A 469 1.44 7.12 26.43
N GLU A 470 0.12 7.33 26.38
CA GLU A 470 -0.88 6.29 26.61
C GLU A 470 -0.96 5.26 25.46
N GLY A 471 -0.26 5.51 24.35
CA GLY A 471 -0.29 4.64 23.16
C GLY A 471 -1.49 4.86 22.25
N GLY A 472 -2.07 6.07 22.23
CA GLY A 472 -3.25 6.37 21.41
C GLY A 472 -2.96 6.59 19.93
N PHE A 473 -1.71 6.83 19.54
CA PHE A 473 -1.37 7.35 18.23
C PHE A 473 -1.46 6.32 17.06
N TRP A 474 -1.60 5.03 17.34
CA TRP A 474 -1.87 4.02 16.32
C TRP A 474 -3.15 4.31 15.51
N GLN A 475 -4.09 5.05 16.11
CA GLN A 475 -5.38 5.38 15.51
C GLN A 475 -5.27 6.26 14.25
N LYS A 476 -4.11 6.92 14.03
CA LYS A 476 -3.82 7.63 12.77
C LYS A 476 -3.57 6.70 11.59
N GLN A 477 -3.14 5.45 11.86
CA GLN A 477 -2.71 4.52 10.84
C GLN A 477 -3.91 3.86 10.17
N HIS A 478 -4.33 4.42 9.03
CA HIS A 478 -5.54 3.98 8.34
C HIS A 478 -5.50 2.49 7.93
N HIS A 479 -4.34 1.95 7.56
CA HIS A 479 -4.19 0.53 7.21
C HIS A 479 -4.64 -0.43 8.32
N ILE A 480 -4.52 -0.04 9.59
CA ILE A 480 -5.02 -0.85 10.72
C ILE A 480 -6.55 -0.99 10.65
N TYR A 481 -7.26 0.05 10.19
CA TYR A 481 -8.71 0.06 10.02
C TYR A 481 -9.13 -0.56 8.69
N ASP A 482 -8.51 -0.16 7.58
CA ASP A 482 -8.98 -0.41 6.21
C ASP A 482 -8.44 -1.71 5.61
N LEU A 483 -7.13 -1.99 5.81
CA LEU A 483 -6.39 -3.06 5.13
C LEU A 483 -5.55 -3.87 6.13
N PRO A 484 -6.19 -4.69 6.99
CA PRO A 484 -5.48 -5.44 8.01
C PRO A 484 -4.46 -6.40 7.41
N TYR A 485 -3.29 -6.47 8.06
CA TYR A 485 -2.13 -7.27 7.66
C TYR A 485 -1.36 -6.78 6.42
N TYR A 486 -1.79 -5.72 5.75
CA TYR A 486 -1.08 -5.21 4.58
C TYR A 486 0.27 -4.55 4.93
N TYR A 487 0.35 -3.84 6.04
CA TYR A 487 1.44 -2.89 6.32
C TYR A 487 2.83 -3.53 6.41
N ILE A 488 2.92 -4.82 6.74
CA ILE A 488 4.18 -5.57 6.75
C ILE A 488 4.76 -5.77 5.34
N ASP A 489 3.92 -5.75 4.32
CA ASP A 489 4.33 -6.02 2.94
C ASP A 489 5.28 -4.91 2.44
N TYR A 490 5.10 -3.66 2.89
CA TYR A 490 6.09 -2.58 2.71
C TYR A 490 7.45 -2.93 3.32
N CYS A 491 7.46 -3.57 4.50
CA CYS A 491 8.71 -3.91 5.17
C CYS A 491 9.45 -5.06 4.46
N ILE A 492 8.69 -6.06 4.00
CA ILE A 492 9.22 -7.19 3.22
C ILE A 492 9.80 -6.67 1.90
N ALA A 493 9.03 -5.89 1.18
CA ALA A 493 9.42 -5.23 -0.06
C ALA A 493 10.62 -4.29 0.15
N GLY A 494 10.65 -3.56 1.27
CA GLY A 494 11.75 -2.69 1.65
C GLY A 494 13.07 -3.42 1.77
N ILE A 495 13.07 -4.67 2.24
CA ILE A 495 14.28 -5.51 2.25
C ILE A 495 14.76 -5.81 0.83
N ASN A 496 13.86 -6.02 -0.12
CA ASN A 496 14.21 -6.22 -1.53
C ASN A 496 14.73 -4.92 -2.18
N ALA A 497 14.07 -3.80 -1.91
CA ALA A 497 14.51 -2.50 -2.41
C ALA A 497 15.93 -2.12 -1.90
N LEU A 498 16.24 -2.40 -0.63
CA LEU A 498 17.58 -2.23 -0.08
C LEU A 498 18.64 -3.15 -0.74
N GLN A 499 18.23 -4.35 -1.14
CA GLN A 499 19.10 -5.23 -1.93
C GLN A 499 19.38 -4.64 -3.31
N TYR A 500 18.35 -4.11 -4.00
CA TYR A 500 18.52 -3.40 -5.27
C TYR A 500 19.39 -2.16 -5.10
N LYS A 501 19.20 -1.36 -4.04
CA LYS A 501 20.06 -0.22 -3.72
C LYS A 501 21.54 -0.64 -3.60
N ALA A 502 21.82 -1.67 -2.82
CA ALA A 502 23.19 -2.20 -2.67
C ALA A 502 23.77 -2.81 -3.96
N TRP A 503 22.93 -3.30 -4.86
CA TRP A 503 23.33 -3.83 -6.16
C TRP A 503 23.59 -2.71 -7.16
N MET A 504 22.66 -1.75 -7.30
CA MET A 504 22.80 -0.64 -8.25
C MET A 504 24.03 0.24 -7.96
N ASP A 505 24.45 0.39 -6.71
CA ASP A 505 25.66 1.12 -6.34
C ASP A 505 26.94 0.48 -6.90
N LYS A 506 26.89 -0.82 -7.25
CA LYS A 506 27.99 -1.60 -7.83
C LYS A 506 27.81 -1.81 -9.33
N ASP A 507 26.59 -2.10 -9.77
CA ASP A 507 26.21 -2.41 -11.15
C ASP A 507 24.75 -2.00 -11.39
N PHE A 508 24.56 -0.74 -11.78
CA PHE A 508 23.23 -0.18 -12.04
C PHE A 508 22.49 -0.95 -13.15
N GLN A 509 23.20 -1.29 -14.24
CA GLN A 509 22.56 -1.94 -15.40
C GLN A 509 22.14 -3.38 -15.09
N GLY A 510 22.94 -4.11 -14.32
CA GLY A 510 22.58 -5.45 -13.86
C GLY A 510 21.40 -5.43 -12.90
N ALA A 511 21.38 -4.49 -11.95
CA ALA A 511 20.25 -4.30 -11.03
C ALA A 511 18.96 -3.90 -11.78
N TRP A 512 19.05 -2.95 -12.72
CA TRP A 512 17.90 -2.54 -13.56
C TRP A 512 17.35 -3.69 -14.39
N LYS A 513 18.24 -4.49 -15.01
CA LYS A 513 17.81 -5.67 -15.75
C LYS A 513 17.07 -6.66 -14.84
N SER A 514 17.59 -6.93 -13.66
CA SER A 514 16.96 -7.80 -12.66
C SER A 514 15.58 -7.27 -12.24
N TYR A 515 15.45 -5.96 -11.98
CA TYR A 515 14.19 -5.30 -11.67
C TYR A 515 13.18 -5.41 -12.83
N MET A 516 13.61 -5.22 -14.07
CA MET A 516 12.76 -5.42 -15.25
C MET A 516 12.29 -6.85 -15.41
N ASP A 517 13.16 -7.82 -15.12
CA ASP A 517 12.80 -9.24 -15.12
C ASP A 517 11.81 -9.54 -13.98
N PHE A 518 12.02 -9.02 -12.77
CA PHE A 518 11.10 -9.09 -11.65
C PHE A 518 9.70 -8.57 -12.04
N SER A 519 9.65 -7.40 -12.69
CA SER A 519 8.39 -6.77 -13.12
C SER A 519 7.66 -7.57 -14.20
N LYS A 520 8.38 -8.18 -15.14
CA LYS A 520 7.80 -8.97 -16.24
C LYS A 520 7.32 -10.35 -15.81
N TYR A 521 7.99 -11.00 -14.87
CA TYR A 521 7.51 -12.26 -14.30
C TYR A 521 6.25 -12.06 -13.46
N SER A 522 6.14 -10.88 -12.81
CA SER A 522 4.92 -10.47 -12.12
C SER A 522 4.34 -11.59 -11.22
N ALA A 523 3.05 -11.86 -11.28
CA ALA A 523 2.38 -12.92 -10.52
C ALA A 523 2.43 -14.33 -11.20
N SER A 524 3.26 -14.54 -12.21
CA SER A 524 3.44 -15.88 -12.79
C SER A 524 4.27 -16.83 -11.91
N LEU A 525 5.00 -16.28 -10.92
CA LEU A 525 5.78 -17.01 -9.93
C LEU A 525 5.36 -16.62 -8.52
N PHE A 526 5.55 -17.51 -7.54
CA PHE A 526 5.44 -17.11 -6.15
C PHE A 526 6.52 -16.07 -5.80
N PHE A 527 6.23 -15.19 -4.85
CA PHE A 527 7.16 -14.14 -4.42
C PHE A 527 8.57 -14.68 -4.13
N THR A 528 8.66 -15.77 -3.36
CA THR A 528 9.96 -16.38 -3.02
C THR A 528 10.67 -17.05 -4.21
N GLU A 529 9.94 -17.56 -5.20
CA GLU A 529 10.49 -18.06 -6.46
C GLU A 529 10.99 -16.92 -7.35
N LEU A 530 10.24 -15.82 -7.36
CA LEU A 530 10.57 -14.61 -8.10
C LEU A 530 11.87 -14.00 -7.59
N GLU A 531 12.03 -13.89 -6.26
CA GLU A 531 13.29 -13.43 -5.64
C GLU A 531 14.49 -14.29 -6.06
N GLU A 532 14.37 -15.61 -5.97
CA GLU A 532 15.43 -16.53 -6.39
C GLU A 532 15.74 -16.37 -7.88
N LYS A 533 14.70 -16.24 -8.71
CA LYS A 533 14.83 -16.11 -10.17
C LYS A 533 15.64 -14.89 -10.59
N VAL A 534 15.47 -13.78 -9.88
CA VAL A 534 16.13 -12.50 -10.20
C VAL A 534 17.40 -12.24 -9.38
N GLY A 535 17.76 -13.15 -8.46
CA GLY A 535 18.99 -13.09 -7.68
C GLY A 535 18.91 -12.30 -6.38
N LEU A 536 17.68 -12.07 -5.85
CA LEU A 536 17.47 -11.50 -4.52
C LEU A 536 17.48 -12.57 -3.42
N MET A 537 17.84 -12.18 -2.22
CA MET A 537 17.79 -13.05 -1.05
C MET A 537 16.39 -12.98 -0.42
N ASN A 538 15.86 -14.15 -0.06
CA ASN A 538 14.56 -14.25 0.60
C ASN A 538 14.59 -13.58 2.00
N PRO A 539 13.72 -12.57 2.29
CA PRO A 539 13.70 -11.80 3.53
C PRO A 539 13.28 -12.61 4.76
N PHE A 540 12.57 -13.73 4.56
CA PHE A 540 12.14 -14.61 5.65
C PHE A 540 13.26 -15.55 6.14
N LYS A 541 14.30 -15.74 5.34
CA LYS A 541 15.41 -16.60 5.68
C LYS A 541 16.26 -15.99 6.78
N GLU A 542 16.53 -16.78 7.82
CA GLU A 542 17.35 -16.35 8.96
C GLU A 542 18.73 -15.83 8.50
N GLY A 543 19.08 -14.65 9.00
CA GLY A 543 20.34 -13.96 8.70
C GLY A 543 20.31 -13.05 7.46
N THR A 544 19.24 -13.02 6.67
CA THR A 544 19.13 -12.13 5.50
C THR A 544 19.20 -10.66 5.92
N ILE A 545 18.38 -10.23 6.89
CA ILE A 545 18.34 -8.84 7.38
C ILE A 545 19.71 -8.46 7.96
N LYS A 546 20.32 -9.34 8.75
CA LYS A 546 21.66 -9.11 9.29
C LYS A 546 22.68 -8.82 8.19
N LYS A 547 22.71 -9.63 7.14
CA LYS A 547 23.64 -9.45 6.02
C LYS A 547 23.44 -8.13 5.31
N ILE A 548 22.19 -7.73 5.09
CA ILE A 548 21.85 -6.45 4.46
C ILE A 548 22.35 -5.30 5.33
N VAL A 549 22.07 -5.32 6.64
CA VAL A 549 22.54 -4.30 7.58
C VAL A 549 24.08 -4.20 7.57
N GLU A 550 24.80 -5.34 7.59
CA GLU A 550 26.26 -5.38 7.51
C GLU A 550 26.81 -4.79 6.21
N ASP A 551 26.11 -4.96 5.08
CA ASP A 551 26.51 -4.39 3.80
C ASP A 551 26.22 -2.87 3.74
N LEU A 552 25.11 -2.41 4.32
CA LEU A 552 24.78 -0.99 4.42
C LEU A 552 25.71 -0.23 5.37
N GLU A 553 26.08 -0.81 6.52
CA GLU A 553 27.01 -0.19 7.48
C GLU A 553 28.40 0.11 6.88
N LYS A 554 28.84 -0.65 5.86
CA LYS A 554 30.13 -0.41 5.19
C LYS A 554 30.12 0.82 4.28
N ASN A 555 28.93 1.26 3.85
CA ASN A 555 28.75 2.35 2.90
C ASN A 555 28.28 3.65 3.57
N LEU A 556 28.01 3.64 4.88
CA LEU A 556 27.63 4.77 5.74
C LEU A 556 28.83 5.27 6.57
#